data_0dc0153c436ca8ed0353fdb9af0df8a9
#
_entry.id   0dc0153c436ca8ed0353fdb9af0df8a9
#
_cell.length_a   1.000
_cell.length_b   1.000
_cell.length_c   1.000
_cell.angle_alpha   90.00
_cell.angle_beta   90.00
_cell.angle_gamma   90.00
#
_symmetry.space_group_name_H-M   'P 1'
#
loop_
_entity.id
_entity.type
_entity.pdbx_description
1 polymer ?
#
loop_
_entity_poly.entity_id
_entity_poly.type
_entity_poly.pdbx_seq_one_letter_code
_entity_poly.pdbx_strand_id
1 'polypeptide(L)'
;MIKISLITICYNAESTLLPTLESVARQTYPHIEYIVVDGASRDNSLDLVRSICPEAHITSEPDRGLYDAMNKGICRATGDYIWFLNAGDSLRRETTVQEVVEAIEQGSAPDIVYGDTMIVDEERKELGLRRLRPPHNLRKKDFLRGMLVCHQAFVVARRIALPYDLSYTLSSDYDWCLRMLERSHENRQVQTILVDYLAGGLSNQKHWRSLRERFAIMRRHFGLLPTLLAHISFLFIRKR
;
A
#
# COMPACT_ATOMS: atom_id res chain seq x y z
N MET A 1 -3.47 18.36 -15.10
CA MET A 1 -2.51 18.03 -14.00
C MET A 1 -3.08 16.85 -13.24
N ILE A 2 -2.27 15.85 -12.94
CA ILE A 2 -2.66 14.63 -12.23
C ILE A 2 -2.86 14.94 -10.76
N LYS A 3 -3.97 14.54 -10.17
CA LYS A 3 -4.24 14.67 -8.73
C LYS A 3 -4.05 13.31 -8.05
N ILE A 4 -3.24 13.25 -7.00
CA ILE A 4 -2.99 12.02 -6.21
C ILE A 4 -3.78 12.10 -4.91
N SER A 5 -4.70 11.15 -4.68
CA SER A 5 -5.28 10.93 -3.35
C SER A 5 -4.35 10.02 -2.54
N LEU A 6 -3.58 10.63 -1.65
CA LEU A 6 -2.75 9.91 -0.69
C LEU A 6 -3.58 9.61 0.56
N ILE A 7 -3.68 8.34 0.94
CA ILE A 7 -4.58 7.89 2.00
C ILE A 7 -3.78 7.24 3.11
N THR A 8 -3.87 7.80 4.32
CA THR A 8 -3.35 7.20 5.54
C THR A 8 -4.51 6.72 6.40
N ILE A 9 -4.39 5.49 6.89
CA ILE A 9 -5.30 4.95 7.91
C ILE A 9 -4.56 4.80 9.22
N CYS A 10 -5.20 5.16 10.32
CA CYS A 10 -4.61 5.09 11.65
C CYS A 10 -5.64 4.68 12.71
N TYR A 11 -5.15 4.03 13.75
CA TYR A 11 -5.89 3.72 14.98
C TYR A 11 -4.93 3.60 16.13
N ASN A 12 -4.99 4.53 17.10
CA ASN A 12 -4.06 4.63 18.24
C ASN A 12 -2.59 4.51 17.76
N ALA A 13 -2.20 5.39 16.82
CA ALA A 13 -0.93 5.34 16.11
C ALA A 13 0.04 6.46 16.50
N GLU A 14 -0.20 7.17 17.63
CA GLU A 14 0.61 8.29 18.09
C GLU A 14 2.13 8.02 18.03
N SER A 15 2.56 6.82 18.41
CA SER A 15 3.97 6.45 18.45
C SER A 15 4.62 6.23 17.09
N THR A 16 3.83 5.98 16.05
CA THR A 16 4.35 5.60 14.70
C THR A 16 3.96 6.56 13.60
N LEU A 17 2.98 7.43 13.81
CA LEU A 17 2.37 8.26 12.77
C LEU A 17 3.25 9.42 12.31
N LEU A 18 4.10 9.96 13.18
CA LEU A 18 4.90 11.16 12.90
C LEU A 18 5.74 11.07 11.61
N PRO A 19 6.53 10.01 11.37
CA PRO A 19 7.31 9.91 10.12
C PRO A 19 6.44 9.87 8.86
N THR A 20 5.24 9.30 8.96
CA THR A 20 4.27 9.28 7.86
C THR A 20 3.83 10.70 7.50
N LEU A 21 3.35 11.45 8.48
CA LEU A 21 2.85 12.82 8.30
C LEU A 21 3.95 13.75 7.76
N GLU A 22 5.13 13.72 8.35
CA GLU A 22 6.27 14.54 7.90
C GLU A 22 6.68 14.22 6.47
N SER A 23 6.65 12.94 6.06
CA SER A 23 6.98 12.54 4.71
C SER A 23 5.98 13.05 3.67
N VAL A 24 4.70 13.15 4.05
CA VAL A 24 3.64 13.74 3.21
C VAL A 24 3.75 15.25 3.15
N ALA A 25 3.91 15.90 4.31
CA ALA A 25 4.02 17.36 4.40
C ALA A 25 5.20 17.94 3.61
N ARG A 26 6.28 17.16 3.45
CA ARG A 26 7.49 17.57 2.70
C ARG A 26 7.41 17.33 1.20
N GLN A 27 6.33 16.73 0.67
CA GLN A 27 6.25 16.47 -0.77
C GLN A 27 6.22 17.77 -1.59
N THR A 28 7.03 17.81 -2.64
CA THR A 28 7.15 18.98 -3.53
C THR A 28 6.05 19.06 -4.57
N TYR A 29 5.37 17.94 -4.85
CA TYR A 29 4.26 17.92 -5.81
C TYR A 29 3.01 18.61 -5.24
N PRO A 30 2.44 19.64 -5.93
CA PRO A 30 1.41 20.49 -5.32
C PRO A 30 -0.02 19.90 -5.37
N HIS A 31 -0.29 18.88 -6.20
CA HIS A 31 -1.64 18.35 -6.39
C HIS A 31 -1.86 17.04 -5.64
N ILE A 32 -1.62 17.07 -4.33
CA ILE A 32 -1.90 15.97 -3.41
C ILE A 32 -3.17 16.28 -2.64
N GLU A 33 -4.12 15.36 -2.67
CA GLU A 33 -5.25 15.30 -1.74
C GLU A 33 -4.87 14.34 -0.62
N TYR A 34 -4.59 14.88 0.56
CA TYR A 34 -4.24 14.03 1.69
C TYR A 34 -5.47 13.69 2.51
N ILE A 35 -5.78 12.40 2.62
CA ILE A 35 -6.94 11.85 3.31
C ILE A 35 -6.45 11.03 4.49
N VAL A 36 -6.92 11.33 5.70
CA VAL A 36 -6.65 10.55 6.91
C VAL A 36 -7.95 9.94 7.40
N VAL A 37 -7.96 8.60 7.49
CA VAL A 37 -9.08 7.84 8.04
C VAL A 37 -8.64 7.26 9.37
N ASP A 38 -9.20 7.79 10.44
CA ASP A 38 -8.94 7.39 11.81
C ASP A 38 -10.06 6.49 12.35
N GLY A 39 -9.69 5.37 12.96
CA GLY A 39 -10.58 4.38 13.54
C GLY A 39 -11.18 4.77 14.90
N ALA A 40 -11.41 6.06 15.17
CA ALA A 40 -11.80 6.63 16.47
C ALA A 40 -10.71 6.43 17.53
N SER A 41 -9.50 6.89 17.25
CA SER A 41 -8.36 6.90 18.20
C SER A 41 -8.67 7.65 19.47
N ARG A 42 -8.03 7.20 20.55
CA ARG A 42 -8.15 7.80 21.89
C ARG A 42 -6.85 8.39 22.41
N ASP A 43 -5.79 8.27 21.62
CA ASP A 43 -4.47 8.87 21.84
C ASP A 43 -4.34 10.20 21.08
N ASN A 44 -3.13 10.76 21.01
CA ASN A 44 -2.87 12.03 20.35
C ASN A 44 -2.72 11.92 18.81
N SER A 45 -3.10 10.80 18.19
CA SER A 45 -2.96 10.60 16.71
C SER A 45 -3.59 11.73 15.92
N LEU A 46 -4.82 12.14 16.24
CA LEU A 46 -5.51 13.21 15.50
C LEU A 46 -4.89 14.59 15.71
N ASP A 47 -4.36 14.88 16.88
CA ASP A 47 -3.71 16.16 17.16
C ASP A 47 -2.39 16.27 16.40
N LEU A 48 -1.64 15.16 16.25
CA LEU A 48 -0.48 15.11 15.38
C LEU A 48 -0.86 15.40 13.91
N VAL A 49 -1.93 14.78 13.41
CA VAL A 49 -2.39 15.05 12.02
C VAL A 49 -2.69 16.53 11.83
N ARG A 50 -3.48 17.13 12.71
CA ARG A 50 -3.87 18.56 12.61
C ARG A 50 -2.68 19.50 12.71
N SER A 51 -1.69 19.15 13.51
CA SER A 51 -0.48 19.96 13.71
C SER A 51 0.45 19.94 12.49
N ILE A 52 0.64 18.78 11.85
CA ILE A 52 1.66 18.59 10.80
C ILE A 52 1.05 18.72 9.41
N CYS A 53 -0.19 18.25 9.22
CA CYS A 53 -0.90 18.28 7.94
C CYS A 53 -2.26 18.97 8.12
N PRO A 54 -2.32 20.30 8.39
CA PRO A 54 -3.57 21.02 8.67
C PRO A 54 -4.58 20.97 7.51
N GLU A 55 -4.09 20.79 6.28
CA GLU A 55 -4.94 20.68 5.08
C GLU A 55 -5.45 19.24 4.82
N ALA A 56 -5.15 18.27 5.71
CA ALA A 56 -5.62 16.91 5.53
C ALA A 56 -7.14 16.79 5.70
N HIS A 57 -7.76 16.04 4.83
CA HIS A 57 -9.18 15.66 4.95
C HIS A 57 -9.32 14.53 5.98
N ILE A 58 -9.64 14.88 7.22
CA ILE A 58 -9.73 13.94 8.34
C ILE A 58 -11.16 13.39 8.46
N THR A 59 -11.27 12.08 8.59
CA THR A 59 -12.47 11.38 9.05
C THR A 59 -12.10 10.50 10.23
N SER A 60 -12.78 10.71 11.37
CA SER A 60 -12.59 9.89 12.57
C SER A 60 -13.93 9.26 12.96
N GLU A 61 -14.00 7.95 12.83
CA GLU A 61 -15.18 7.16 13.18
C GLU A 61 -14.77 5.68 13.39
N PRO A 62 -15.50 4.92 14.22
CA PRO A 62 -15.23 3.49 14.39
C PRO A 62 -15.23 2.74 13.06
N ASP A 63 -14.32 1.78 12.91
CA ASP A 63 -14.24 0.89 11.77
C ASP A 63 -14.32 -0.59 12.21
N ARG A 64 -14.50 -1.46 11.22
CA ARG A 64 -14.49 -2.93 11.38
C ARG A 64 -13.12 -3.54 11.09
N GLY A 65 -12.06 -2.74 11.22
CA GLY A 65 -10.67 -3.10 10.96
C GLY A 65 -10.07 -2.38 9.75
N LEU A 66 -8.77 -2.63 9.57
CA LEU A 66 -7.88 -1.98 8.60
C LEU A 66 -8.50 -1.75 7.21
N TYR A 67 -9.09 -2.79 6.63
CA TYR A 67 -9.62 -2.73 5.26
C TYR A 67 -10.96 -2.00 5.16
N ASP A 68 -11.72 -1.91 6.24
CA ASP A 68 -12.93 -1.06 6.31
C ASP A 68 -12.52 0.42 6.29
N ALA A 69 -11.48 0.79 7.06
CA ALA A 69 -10.90 2.13 7.01
C ALA A 69 -10.34 2.46 5.61
N MET A 70 -9.64 1.51 4.95
CA MET A 70 -9.18 1.68 3.58
C MET A 70 -10.34 1.91 2.59
N ASN A 71 -11.45 1.17 2.73
CA ASN A 71 -12.63 1.37 1.91
C ASN A 71 -13.26 2.75 2.09
N LYS A 72 -13.30 3.25 3.33
CA LYS A 72 -13.73 4.62 3.61
C LYS A 72 -12.83 5.64 2.92
N GLY A 73 -11.52 5.41 2.91
CA GLY A 73 -10.55 6.22 2.19
C GLY A 73 -10.78 6.23 0.68
N ILE A 74 -11.00 5.06 0.06
CA ILE A 74 -11.34 4.97 -1.37
C ILE A 74 -12.60 5.78 -1.71
N CYS A 75 -13.64 5.68 -0.88
CA CYS A 75 -14.90 6.39 -1.11
C CYS A 75 -14.73 7.93 -1.04
N ARG A 76 -13.73 8.44 -0.33
CA ARG A 76 -13.46 9.88 -0.17
C ARG A 76 -12.49 10.43 -1.21
N ALA A 77 -11.72 9.55 -1.85
CA ALA A 77 -10.72 9.93 -2.83
C ALA A 77 -11.36 10.56 -4.07
N THR A 78 -10.89 11.74 -4.45
CA THR A 78 -11.34 12.45 -5.67
C THR A 78 -10.23 12.59 -6.71
N GLY A 79 -8.98 12.25 -6.38
CA GLY A 79 -7.84 12.29 -7.27
C GLY A 79 -7.92 11.29 -8.42
N ASP A 80 -7.05 11.46 -9.40
CA ASP A 80 -6.93 10.56 -10.56
C ASP A 80 -6.36 9.21 -10.17
N TYR A 81 -5.47 9.20 -9.17
CA TYR A 81 -4.84 8.01 -8.61
C TYR A 81 -5.02 7.94 -7.10
N ILE A 82 -5.09 6.72 -6.58
CA ILE A 82 -5.18 6.38 -5.17
C ILE A 82 -3.85 5.75 -4.74
N TRP A 83 -3.30 6.25 -3.64
CA TRP A 83 -2.08 5.74 -3.02
C TRP A 83 -2.25 5.58 -1.53
N PHE A 84 -2.08 4.37 -1.01
CA PHE A 84 -2.12 4.10 0.42
C PHE A 84 -0.73 4.23 1.04
N LEU A 85 -0.64 4.97 2.13
CA LEU A 85 0.53 5.09 2.98
C LEU A 85 0.10 4.91 4.44
N ASN A 86 0.28 3.72 4.99
CA ASN A 86 -0.21 3.41 6.33
C ASN A 86 0.63 4.11 7.42
N ALA A 87 0.04 4.32 8.60
CA ALA A 87 0.75 4.83 9.77
C ALA A 87 1.99 3.97 10.09
N GLY A 88 3.14 4.61 10.24
CA GLY A 88 4.45 3.99 10.41
C GLY A 88 5.30 3.91 9.13
N ASP A 89 4.68 3.88 7.96
CA ASP A 89 5.39 3.93 6.68
C ASP A 89 5.63 5.39 6.25
N SER A 90 6.61 5.65 5.38
CA SER A 90 6.87 6.99 4.87
C SER A 90 7.25 7.00 3.40
N LEU A 91 6.94 8.08 2.70
CA LEU A 91 7.47 8.33 1.37
C LEU A 91 8.99 8.53 1.45
N ARG A 92 9.72 7.93 0.52
CA ARG A 92 11.18 7.85 0.56
C ARG A 92 11.87 9.20 0.46
N ARG A 93 11.37 10.10 -0.39
CA ARG A 93 11.94 11.42 -0.67
C ARG A 93 10.84 12.47 -0.79
N GLU A 94 11.20 13.72 -0.68
CA GLU A 94 10.29 14.84 -0.93
C GLU A 94 9.80 14.94 -2.39
N THR A 95 10.52 14.30 -3.33
CA THR A 95 10.17 14.22 -4.75
C THR A 95 9.42 12.95 -5.13
N THR A 96 9.11 12.06 -4.18
CA THR A 96 8.56 10.72 -4.47
C THR A 96 7.24 10.78 -5.22
N VAL A 97 6.33 11.68 -4.85
CA VAL A 97 5.05 11.86 -5.56
C VAL A 97 5.28 12.45 -6.95
N GLN A 98 6.20 13.40 -7.09
CA GLN A 98 6.59 13.98 -8.38
C GLN A 98 7.12 12.90 -9.33
N GLU A 99 8.00 12.00 -8.87
CA GLU A 99 8.56 10.90 -9.67
C GLU A 99 7.48 9.93 -10.16
N VAL A 100 6.46 9.66 -9.32
CA VAL A 100 5.30 8.84 -9.71
C VAL A 100 4.47 9.56 -10.77
N VAL A 101 4.22 10.86 -10.61
CA VAL A 101 3.45 11.65 -11.59
C VAL A 101 4.20 11.75 -12.91
N GLU A 102 5.50 11.99 -12.91
CA GLU A 102 6.31 11.98 -14.12
C GLU A 102 6.23 10.64 -14.86
N ALA A 103 6.24 9.54 -14.11
CA ALA A 103 6.02 8.23 -14.69
C ALA A 103 4.61 8.07 -15.28
N ILE A 104 3.56 8.65 -14.64
CA ILE A 104 2.19 8.63 -15.18
C ILE A 104 2.11 9.41 -16.50
N GLU A 105 2.79 10.52 -16.61
CA GLU A 105 2.73 11.43 -17.77
C GLU A 105 3.57 10.96 -18.96
N GLN A 106 4.42 9.93 -18.80
CA GLN A 106 5.19 9.35 -19.89
C GLN A 106 4.30 8.46 -20.79
N GLY A 107 3.86 8.97 -21.92
CA GLY A 107 3.05 8.23 -22.92
C GLY A 107 1.60 8.06 -22.49
N SER A 108 1.04 6.83 -22.61
CA SER A 108 -0.31 6.53 -22.14
C SER A 108 -0.35 6.49 -20.60
N ALA A 109 -1.42 7.03 -20.02
CA ALA A 109 -1.59 7.01 -18.56
C ALA A 109 -1.82 5.57 -18.04
N PRO A 110 -0.89 4.99 -17.24
CA PRO A 110 -1.01 3.61 -16.78
C PRO A 110 -2.16 3.45 -15.78
N ASP A 111 -2.66 2.23 -15.65
CA ASP A 111 -3.65 1.90 -14.62
C ASP A 111 -3.00 1.71 -13.25
N ILE A 112 -1.75 1.23 -13.23
CA ILE A 112 -0.99 0.99 -12.01
C ILE A 112 0.43 1.53 -12.17
N VAL A 113 0.89 2.28 -11.18
CA VAL A 113 2.30 2.68 -11.02
C VAL A 113 2.85 2.02 -9.77
N TYR A 114 4.05 1.47 -9.83
CA TYR A 114 4.64 0.75 -8.70
C TYR A 114 6.15 0.90 -8.66
N GLY A 115 6.71 0.68 -7.47
CA GLY A 115 8.16 0.79 -7.26
C GLY A 115 8.68 -0.11 -6.15
N ASP A 116 9.94 0.10 -5.81
CA ASP A 116 10.61 -0.63 -4.74
C ASP A 116 10.25 -0.10 -3.35
N THR A 117 10.58 -0.90 -2.34
CA THR A 117 10.34 -0.60 -0.93
C THR A 117 11.60 -0.89 -0.13
N MET A 118 12.01 0.06 0.69
CA MET A 118 13.02 -0.11 1.74
C MET A 118 12.33 -0.59 3.02
N ILE A 119 12.94 -1.51 3.74
CA ILE A 119 12.51 -1.89 5.08
C ILE A 119 13.33 -1.08 6.08
N VAL A 120 12.65 -0.48 7.03
CA VAL A 120 13.27 0.29 8.13
C VAL A 120 12.80 -0.24 9.48
N ASP A 121 13.62 -0.03 10.53
CA ASP A 121 13.23 -0.27 11.91
C ASP A 121 12.51 0.94 12.54
N GLU A 122 12.23 0.88 13.85
CA GLU A 122 11.55 1.95 14.61
C GLU A 122 12.38 3.23 14.66
N GLU A 123 13.71 3.13 14.64
CA GLU A 123 14.66 4.26 14.58
C GLU A 123 14.88 4.77 13.15
N ARG A 124 14.11 4.27 12.16
CA ARG A 124 14.21 4.59 10.72
C ARG A 124 15.52 4.19 10.06
N LYS A 125 16.29 3.29 10.67
CA LYS A 125 17.50 2.71 10.10
C LYS A 125 17.12 1.71 9.02
N GLU A 126 17.81 1.77 7.89
CA GLU A 126 17.61 0.87 6.77
C GLU A 126 18.06 -0.56 7.10
N LEU A 127 17.13 -1.51 6.98
CA LEU A 127 17.39 -2.95 7.13
C LEU A 127 17.66 -3.63 5.78
N GLY A 128 17.38 -2.93 4.68
CA GLY A 128 17.59 -3.41 3.31
C GLY A 128 16.32 -3.38 2.47
N LEU A 129 16.50 -3.62 1.19
CA LEU A 129 15.37 -3.70 0.25
C LEU A 129 14.47 -4.89 0.58
N ARG A 130 13.17 -4.71 0.36
CA ARG A 130 12.20 -5.78 0.53
C ARG A 130 12.60 -7.00 -0.31
N ARG A 131 12.61 -8.20 0.29
CA ARG A 131 13.08 -9.45 -0.35
C ARG A 131 12.34 -9.79 -1.64
N LEU A 132 11.02 -9.64 -1.66
CA LEU A 132 10.21 -9.80 -2.87
C LEU A 132 10.20 -8.46 -3.60
N ARG A 133 10.86 -8.42 -4.76
CA ARG A 133 11.04 -7.22 -5.59
C ARG A 133 10.07 -7.20 -6.76
N PRO A 134 9.58 -6.01 -7.15
CA PRO A 134 8.74 -5.87 -8.34
C PRO A 134 9.52 -6.22 -9.62
N PRO A 135 8.93 -6.97 -10.56
CA PRO A 135 9.50 -7.15 -11.88
C PRO A 135 9.28 -5.91 -12.74
N HIS A 136 10.12 -5.72 -13.77
CA HIS A 136 9.99 -4.59 -14.70
C HIS A 136 8.62 -4.54 -15.39
N ASN A 137 8.06 -5.69 -15.73
CA ASN A 137 6.72 -5.82 -16.33
C ASN A 137 5.83 -6.64 -15.39
N LEU A 138 5.14 -5.97 -14.47
CA LEU A 138 4.27 -6.60 -13.49
C LEU A 138 2.99 -7.11 -14.13
N ARG A 139 2.70 -8.40 -13.92
CA ARG A 139 1.47 -9.06 -14.36
C ARG A 139 0.84 -9.82 -13.21
N LYS A 140 -0.47 -10.06 -13.26
CA LYS A 140 -1.20 -10.85 -12.25
C LYS A 140 -0.49 -12.18 -11.90
N LYS A 141 -0.02 -12.94 -12.91
CA LYS A 141 0.65 -14.23 -12.73
C LYS A 141 1.91 -14.18 -11.85
N ASP A 142 2.58 -13.01 -11.79
CA ASP A 142 3.79 -12.86 -11.01
C ASP A 142 3.50 -12.96 -9.52
N PHE A 143 2.29 -12.62 -9.09
CA PHE A 143 1.81 -12.76 -7.71
C PHE A 143 1.66 -14.22 -7.25
N LEU A 144 1.72 -15.22 -8.13
CA LEU A 144 1.91 -16.62 -7.73
C LEU A 144 3.19 -16.83 -6.90
N ARG A 145 4.17 -15.96 -7.06
CA ARG A 145 5.43 -15.97 -6.30
C ARG A 145 5.34 -15.23 -4.96
N GLY A 146 4.16 -14.76 -4.61
CA GLY A 146 3.88 -13.92 -3.45
C GLY A 146 3.63 -12.46 -3.84
N MET A 147 3.45 -11.60 -2.84
CA MET A 147 3.22 -10.16 -3.04
C MET A 147 4.53 -9.46 -3.43
N LEU A 148 4.83 -9.40 -4.73
CA LEU A 148 6.10 -8.86 -5.25
C LEU A 148 6.21 -7.35 -5.09
N VAL A 149 5.10 -6.64 -5.08
CA VAL A 149 5.03 -5.20 -4.80
C VAL A 149 4.48 -5.00 -3.40
N CYS A 150 5.08 -4.14 -2.60
CA CYS A 150 4.48 -3.72 -1.33
C CYS A 150 3.20 -2.94 -1.63
N HIS A 151 2.17 -3.15 -0.84
CA HIS A 151 0.90 -2.43 -1.00
C HIS A 151 1.10 -0.90 -1.00
N GLN A 152 1.97 -0.39 -0.13
CA GLN A 152 2.29 1.03 -0.04
C GLN A 152 3.14 1.57 -1.20
N ALA A 153 3.70 0.70 -2.03
CA ALA A 153 4.40 1.07 -3.26
C ALA A 153 3.60 0.72 -4.53
N PHE A 154 2.25 0.68 -4.41
CA PHE A 154 1.31 0.27 -5.45
C PHE A 154 0.22 1.34 -5.62
N VAL A 155 0.41 2.21 -6.60
CA VAL A 155 -0.45 3.37 -6.91
C VAL A 155 -1.42 2.99 -8.00
N VAL A 156 -2.71 3.20 -7.80
CA VAL A 156 -3.76 2.70 -8.68
C VAL A 156 -4.61 3.84 -9.23
N ALA A 157 -4.86 3.85 -10.53
CA ALA A 157 -5.81 4.77 -11.15
C ALA A 157 -7.20 4.58 -10.55
N ARG A 158 -7.80 5.67 -10.05
CA ARG A 158 -9.11 5.64 -9.37
C ARG A 158 -10.21 4.99 -10.22
N ARG A 159 -10.14 5.11 -11.55
CA ARG A 159 -11.12 4.52 -12.49
C ARG A 159 -11.21 2.98 -12.41
N ILE A 160 -10.16 2.31 -11.95
CA ILE A 160 -10.16 0.84 -11.80
C ILE A 160 -10.24 0.39 -10.34
N ALA A 161 -10.09 1.30 -9.39
CA ALA A 161 -10.04 0.98 -7.96
C ALA A 161 -11.36 0.36 -7.48
N LEU A 162 -11.26 -0.80 -6.85
CA LEU A 162 -12.36 -1.51 -6.21
C LEU A 162 -12.22 -1.46 -4.69
N PRO A 163 -13.30 -1.63 -3.93
CA PRO A 163 -13.19 -1.78 -2.49
C PRO A 163 -12.47 -3.07 -2.11
N TYR A 164 -11.81 -3.08 -0.95
CA TYR A 164 -11.24 -4.28 -0.33
C TYR A 164 -12.33 -5.26 0.07
N ASP A 165 -12.06 -6.55 -0.07
CA ASP A 165 -12.93 -7.62 0.40
C ASP A 165 -12.78 -7.79 1.92
N LEU A 166 -13.82 -7.45 2.69
CA LEU A 166 -13.80 -7.48 4.15
C LEU A 166 -13.89 -8.90 4.73
N SER A 167 -14.06 -9.91 3.89
CA SER A 167 -14.00 -11.32 4.34
C SER A 167 -12.58 -11.74 4.73
N TYR A 168 -11.55 -11.03 4.22
CA TYR A 168 -10.16 -11.20 4.60
C TYR A 168 -9.75 -10.13 5.61
N THR A 169 -9.09 -10.54 6.68
CA THR A 169 -8.71 -9.62 7.77
C THR A 169 -7.22 -9.26 7.81
N LEU A 170 -6.36 -10.04 7.15
CA LEU A 170 -4.91 -9.88 7.17
C LEU A 170 -4.26 -9.80 5.77
N SER A 171 -4.97 -10.20 4.73
CA SER A 171 -4.40 -10.34 3.38
C SER A 171 -5.32 -9.79 2.28
N SER A 172 -6.29 -8.91 2.63
CA SER A 172 -7.16 -8.29 1.63
C SER A 172 -6.39 -7.34 0.69
N ASP A 173 -5.26 -6.82 1.12
CA ASP A 173 -4.30 -6.08 0.28
C ASP A 173 -3.77 -6.94 -0.87
N TYR A 174 -3.45 -8.21 -0.60
CA TYR A 174 -3.02 -9.16 -1.62
C TYR A 174 -4.14 -9.46 -2.63
N ASP A 175 -5.36 -9.70 -2.16
CA ASP A 175 -6.55 -9.86 -3.02
C ASP A 175 -6.82 -8.61 -3.85
N TRP A 176 -6.73 -7.44 -3.20
CA TRP A 176 -6.97 -6.16 -3.86
C TRP A 176 -5.97 -5.90 -5.00
N CYS A 177 -4.68 -6.09 -4.75
CA CYS A 177 -3.66 -5.96 -5.80
C CYS A 177 -3.92 -6.90 -6.98
N LEU A 178 -4.32 -8.16 -6.71
CA LEU A 178 -4.68 -9.12 -7.77
C LEU A 178 -5.87 -8.66 -8.59
N ARG A 179 -6.93 -8.14 -7.95
CA ARG A 179 -8.11 -7.61 -8.65
C ARG A 179 -7.80 -6.34 -9.46
N MET A 180 -6.88 -5.50 -8.96
CA MET A 180 -6.42 -4.33 -9.73
C MET A 180 -5.63 -4.78 -10.97
N LEU A 181 -4.73 -5.76 -10.83
CA LEU A 181 -3.96 -6.32 -11.94
C LEU A 181 -4.84 -7.07 -12.96
N GLU A 182 -5.99 -7.59 -12.57
CA GLU A 182 -6.99 -8.18 -13.49
C GLU A 182 -7.69 -7.11 -14.35
N ARG A 183 -7.83 -5.91 -13.82
CA ARG A 183 -8.52 -4.79 -14.47
C ARG A 183 -7.57 -3.87 -15.23
N SER A 184 -6.28 -3.96 -14.94
CA SER A 184 -5.28 -3.08 -15.54
C SER A 184 -4.92 -3.54 -16.95
N HIS A 185 -4.73 -2.56 -17.82
CA HIS A 185 -4.21 -2.74 -19.18
C HIS A 185 -2.71 -2.38 -19.25
N GLU A 186 -2.29 -1.37 -18.49
CA GLU A 186 -0.91 -0.90 -18.46
C GLU A 186 -0.44 -0.71 -17.01
N ASN A 187 0.72 -1.32 -16.70
CA ASN A 187 1.39 -1.22 -15.40
C ASN A 187 2.81 -0.69 -15.61
N ARG A 188 3.20 0.36 -14.88
CA ARG A 188 4.47 1.05 -15.05
C ARG A 188 5.30 1.03 -13.80
N GLN A 189 6.54 0.60 -13.93
CA GLN A 189 7.51 0.64 -12.84
C GLN A 189 8.22 1.99 -12.79
N VAL A 190 8.24 2.61 -11.61
CA VAL A 190 9.20 3.66 -11.28
C VAL A 190 10.45 2.95 -10.73
N GLN A 191 11.61 3.17 -11.35
CA GLN A 191 12.85 2.46 -10.99
C GLN A 191 13.52 3.08 -9.76
N THR A 192 12.72 3.41 -8.74
CA THR A 192 13.20 3.98 -7.48
C THR A 192 12.51 3.33 -6.29
N ILE A 193 13.03 3.59 -5.10
CA ILE A 193 12.37 3.24 -3.84
C ILE A 193 11.32 4.31 -3.58
N LEU A 194 10.04 3.89 -3.51
CA LEU A 194 8.93 4.80 -3.26
C LEU A 194 8.65 4.98 -1.77
N VAL A 195 8.82 3.91 -0.98
CA VAL A 195 8.36 3.86 0.40
C VAL A 195 9.40 3.23 1.31
N ASP A 196 9.56 3.81 2.49
CA ASP A 196 10.20 3.19 3.65
C ASP A 196 9.11 2.52 4.49
N TYR A 197 9.13 1.18 4.53
CA TYR A 197 8.17 0.34 5.21
C TYR A 197 8.69 -0.01 6.61
N LEU A 198 7.90 0.29 7.65
CA LEU A 198 8.23 -0.05 9.03
C LEU A 198 8.13 -1.56 9.27
N ALA A 199 9.22 -2.17 9.72
CA ALA A 199 9.25 -3.61 10.05
C ALA A 199 8.27 -3.95 11.19
N GLY A 200 7.75 -5.19 11.22
CA GLY A 200 6.94 -5.68 12.34
C GLY A 200 5.42 -5.60 12.19
N GLY A 201 4.90 -5.28 11.00
CA GLY A 201 3.46 -5.14 10.74
C GLY A 201 2.59 -6.34 11.16
N LEU A 202 1.28 -6.11 11.29
CA LEU A 202 0.26 -7.05 11.80
C LEU A 202 0.24 -8.44 11.13
N SER A 203 0.55 -8.52 9.83
CA SER A 203 0.58 -9.79 9.10
C SER A 203 1.71 -10.72 9.55
N ASN A 204 2.81 -10.17 10.09
CA ASN A 204 3.91 -10.94 10.64
C ASN A 204 3.54 -11.53 12.02
N GLN A 205 2.79 -10.79 12.82
CA GLN A 205 2.35 -11.23 14.16
C GLN A 205 1.33 -12.38 14.09
N LYS A 206 0.49 -12.43 13.04
CA LYS A 206 -0.59 -13.43 12.85
C LYS A 206 -0.29 -14.37 11.66
N HIS A 207 0.94 -14.86 11.56
CA HIS A 207 1.49 -15.57 10.42
C HIS A 207 0.60 -16.71 9.87
N TRP A 208 0.14 -17.63 10.70
CA TRP A 208 -0.66 -18.79 10.25
C TRP A 208 -2.01 -18.41 9.65
N ARG A 209 -2.67 -17.40 10.22
CA ARG A 209 -3.94 -16.90 9.68
C ARG A 209 -3.72 -16.21 8.34
N SER A 210 -2.68 -15.38 8.23
CA SER A 210 -2.30 -14.74 6.97
C SER A 210 -1.98 -15.76 5.87
N LEU A 211 -1.28 -16.87 6.20
CA LEU A 211 -1.01 -17.94 5.23
C LEU A 211 -2.28 -18.63 4.74
N ARG A 212 -3.25 -18.89 5.62
CA ARG A 212 -4.54 -19.49 5.23
C ARG A 212 -5.34 -18.55 4.31
N GLU A 213 -5.41 -17.27 4.63
CA GLU A 213 -6.09 -16.29 3.79
C GLU A 213 -5.40 -16.19 2.42
N ARG A 214 -4.05 -16.09 2.38
CA ARG A 214 -3.28 -16.07 1.12
C ARG A 214 -3.50 -17.32 0.27
N PHE A 215 -3.53 -18.50 0.88
CA PHE A 215 -3.85 -19.73 0.15
C PHE A 215 -5.24 -19.68 -0.46
N ALA A 216 -6.26 -19.24 0.29
CA ALA A 216 -7.63 -19.11 -0.19
C ALA A 216 -7.73 -18.11 -1.35
N ILE A 217 -7.07 -16.96 -1.23
CA ILE A 217 -6.98 -15.93 -2.28
C ILE A 217 -6.29 -16.49 -3.52
N MET A 218 -5.12 -17.10 -3.37
CA MET A 218 -4.40 -17.70 -4.51
C MET A 218 -5.23 -18.77 -5.21
N ARG A 219 -5.93 -19.63 -4.45
CA ARG A 219 -6.83 -20.63 -5.03
C ARG A 219 -7.97 -20.00 -5.82
N ARG A 220 -8.53 -18.89 -5.32
CA ARG A 220 -9.61 -18.15 -6.00
C ARG A 220 -9.15 -17.56 -7.32
N HIS A 221 -7.95 -16.95 -7.35
CA HIS A 221 -7.43 -16.21 -8.51
C HIS A 221 -6.69 -17.05 -9.55
N PHE A 222 -6.07 -18.17 -9.12
CA PHE A 222 -5.19 -18.98 -9.97
C PHE A 222 -5.62 -20.46 -10.08
N GLY A 223 -6.60 -20.89 -9.25
CA GLY A 223 -6.98 -22.29 -9.17
C GLY A 223 -6.12 -23.10 -8.19
N LEU A 224 -6.57 -24.32 -7.88
CA LEU A 224 -5.94 -25.15 -6.85
C LEU A 224 -4.53 -25.62 -7.23
N LEU A 225 -4.35 -26.15 -8.44
CA LEU A 225 -3.08 -26.75 -8.85
C LEU A 225 -1.92 -25.73 -8.91
N PRO A 226 -2.05 -24.55 -9.56
CA PRO A 226 -0.99 -23.54 -9.53
C PRO A 226 -0.68 -23.06 -8.11
N THR A 227 -1.71 -22.95 -7.24
CA THR A 227 -1.54 -22.55 -5.83
C THR A 227 -0.72 -23.57 -5.05
N LEU A 228 -1.01 -24.86 -5.19
CA LEU A 228 -0.25 -25.93 -4.53
C LEU A 228 1.22 -25.94 -4.98
N LEU A 229 1.47 -25.85 -6.29
CA LEU A 229 2.82 -25.79 -6.84
C LEU A 229 3.61 -24.57 -6.31
N ALA A 230 2.97 -23.41 -6.23
CA ALA A 230 3.56 -22.21 -5.67
C ALA A 230 3.93 -22.40 -4.19
N HIS A 231 3.03 -22.99 -3.37
CA HIS A 231 3.32 -23.24 -1.95
C HIS A 231 4.44 -24.27 -1.74
N ILE A 232 4.51 -25.31 -2.57
CA ILE A 232 5.65 -26.25 -2.56
C ILE A 232 6.95 -25.49 -2.86
N SER A 233 6.97 -24.61 -3.87
CA SER A 233 8.15 -23.82 -4.20
C SER A 233 8.62 -22.92 -3.05
N PHE A 234 7.69 -22.37 -2.25
CA PHE A 234 8.04 -21.53 -1.09
C PHE A 234 8.81 -22.28 -0.01
N LEU A 235 8.61 -23.60 0.13
CA LEU A 235 9.37 -24.43 1.09
C LEU A 235 10.85 -24.51 0.72
N PHE A 236 11.17 -24.48 -0.56
CA PHE A 236 12.55 -24.53 -1.06
C PHE A 236 13.23 -23.16 -1.06
N ILE A 237 12.50 -22.08 -1.27
CA ILE A 237 13.03 -20.70 -1.28
C ILE A 237 13.38 -20.23 0.14
N ARG A 238 12.70 -20.75 1.18
CA ARG A 238 12.91 -20.36 2.58
C ARG A 238 14.22 -20.89 3.18
N LYS A 239 14.94 -21.78 2.47
CA LYS A 239 16.20 -22.38 2.92
C LYS A 239 17.46 -21.70 2.34
N ARG A 240 17.32 -20.64 1.58
CA ARG A 240 18.40 -19.78 1.11
C ARG A 240 18.19 -18.36 1.68
#